data_42fe89005b5eb5b409d66bfe7ec6aed9
#
_entry.id   42fe89005b5eb5b409d66bfe7ec6aed9
#
_cell.length_a   1.000
_cell.length_b   1.000
_cell.length_c   1.000
_cell.angle_alpha   90.00
_cell.angle_beta   90.00
_cell.angle_gamma   90.00
#
_symmetry.space_group_name_H-M   'P 1'
#
loop_
_entity.id
_entity.type
_entity.pdbx_description
1 polymer ?
#
loop_
_entity_poly.entity_id
_entity_poly.type
_entity_poly.pdbx_seq_one_letter_code
_entity_poly.pdbx_strand_id
1 'polypeptide(L)'
;MRGASDYATIEGVTDAAAPTPAAATDRATPAPDPAAMGDRPDSRPAERPDEFDPVPSRPDAGAPAAPAKPHAPEPQAHPEPLRRSPRAVDWDGFYNARDLGGLPTRDGGVTLTGAFVRSADLRFATEAGLEAAREAGVRTVVDLRNAFETRPVARSAWEERANAYRVPATREAELPDGVFGIRVPLDNTSDRVFWDRMREERRLGNPRFFRPVIEQQPQRVVAVLRAIAASPDAVVYHCAVGRDRTGLVTFALLSLADVEPEAIADDYAESAEELGPFFSRLDFPDPKEVIEASLAEHGLTVRTAVLEELDGFDPWTALTRAGLTEAELQGLRARLRGGG
;
A
#
# COMPACT_ATOMS: atom_id res chain seq x y z
N MET A 1 -33.59 -0.22 -3.10
CA MET A 1 -32.64 -1.09 -2.38
C MET A 1 -31.68 -1.64 -3.41
N ARG A 2 -30.58 -0.93 -3.69
CA ARG A 2 -29.40 -1.44 -4.41
C ARG A 2 -28.29 -1.41 -3.39
N GLY A 3 -27.82 -2.54 -2.95
CA GLY A 3 -26.87 -2.64 -1.85
C GLY A 3 -26.18 -4.00 -1.86
N ALA A 4 -25.61 -4.37 -3.00
CA ALA A 4 -24.56 -5.37 -3.06
C ALA A 4 -23.34 -4.66 -3.63
N SER A 5 -22.20 -4.75 -2.97
CA SER A 5 -20.92 -4.25 -3.47
C SER A 5 -20.66 -4.86 -4.84
N ASP A 6 -20.47 -4.02 -5.87
CA ASP A 6 -20.16 -4.44 -7.23
C ASP A 6 -18.71 -4.96 -7.35
N TYR A 7 -18.01 -5.12 -6.22
CA TYR A 7 -16.66 -5.65 -6.15
C TYR A 7 -16.64 -7.16 -5.94
N ALA A 8 -16.09 -7.88 -6.89
CA ALA A 8 -15.68 -9.26 -6.67
C ALA A 8 -14.44 -9.30 -5.75
N THR A 9 -14.37 -10.27 -4.86
CA THR A 9 -13.19 -10.49 -4.03
C THR A 9 -12.52 -11.78 -4.42
N ILE A 10 -11.23 -11.72 -4.75
CA ILE A 10 -10.41 -12.93 -4.89
C ILE A 10 -9.88 -13.27 -3.49
N GLU A 11 -10.72 -13.93 -2.68
CA GLU A 11 -10.33 -14.54 -1.42
C GLU A 11 -10.02 -16.02 -1.72
N GLY A 12 -8.79 -16.44 -1.58
CA GLY A 12 -8.49 -17.87 -1.80
C GLY A 12 -7.10 -18.14 -2.38
N VAL A 13 -6.20 -17.17 -2.30
CA VAL A 13 -4.78 -17.48 -2.39
C VAL A 13 -4.40 -18.16 -1.06
N THR A 14 -4.84 -19.45 -0.93
CA THR A 14 -4.37 -20.29 0.18
C THR A 14 -2.87 -20.49 0.00
N ASP A 15 -2.13 -20.39 1.09
CA ASP A 15 -0.74 -20.82 1.18
C ASP A 15 -0.63 -22.30 0.75
N ALA A 16 -0.46 -22.53 -0.54
CA ALA A 16 0.04 -23.81 -1.00
C ALA A 16 1.49 -23.88 -0.53
N ALA A 17 1.74 -24.74 0.46
CA ALA A 17 3.04 -24.99 1.04
C ALA A 17 4.09 -25.15 -0.07
N ALA A 18 5.22 -24.50 0.12
CA ALA A 18 6.39 -24.67 -0.72
C ALA A 18 6.73 -26.18 -0.83
N PRO A 19 7.17 -26.69 -1.98
CA PRO A 19 7.57 -28.07 -2.10
C PRO A 19 8.75 -28.33 -1.17
N THR A 20 8.54 -29.21 -0.20
CA THR A 20 9.57 -29.73 0.70
C THR A 20 10.66 -30.41 -0.12
N PRO A 21 11.94 -30.12 0.07
CA PRO A 21 13.01 -30.87 -0.59
C PRO A 21 12.94 -32.34 -0.14
N ALA A 22 13.07 -33.24 -1.10
CA ALA A 22 13.01 -34.69 -0.95
C ALA A 22 13.91 -35.15 0.21
N ALA A 23 13.30 -35.79 1.20
CA ALA A 23 13.99 -36.42 2.31
C ALA A 23 14.76 -37.65 1.82
N ALA A 24 16.06 -37.67 2.07
CA ALA A 24 16.87 -38.88 2.02
C ALA A 24 16.41 -39.83 3.11
N THR A 25 16.18 -41.07 2.72
CA THR A 25 15.88 -42.21 3.61
C THR A 25 17.03 -42.49 4.56
N ASP A 26 16.79 -42.49 5.88
CA ASP A 26 17.45 -43.42 6.76
C ASP A 26 16.64 -43.75 8.03
N ARG A 27 16.58 -45.03 8.25
CA ARG A 27 16.27 -45.95 9.37
C ARG A 27 15.52 -45.46 10.62
N ALA A 28 14.46 -46.22 10.84
CA ALA A 28 13.67 -46.30 12.06
C ALA A 28 14.45 -46.66 13.34
N THR A 29 14.09 -45.99 14.44
CA THR A 29 14.29 -46.47 15.80
C THR A 29 12.97 -46.25 16.58
N PRO A 30 12.54 -47.19 17.44
CA PRO A 30 11.19 -47.27 17.97
C PRO A 30 10.92 -46.30 19.13
N ALA A 31 9.62 -45.96 19.28
CA ALA A 31 9.08 -45.15 20.33
C ALA A 31 9.17 -45.81 21.74
N PRO A 32 9.31 -45.03 22.81
CA PRO A 32 9.05 -45.53 24.15
C PRO A 32 7.59 -45.34 24.59
N ASP A 33 7.15 -46.26 25.40
CA ASP A 33 5.88 -46.59 26.01
C ASP A 33 5.30 -45.47 26.91
N PRO A 34 3.97 -45.21 26.94
CA PRO A 34 3.36 -44.25 27.83
C PRO A 34 2.82 -44.89 29.10
N ALA A 35 3.60 -44.87 30.16
CA ALA A 35 3.07 -45.10 31.51
C ALA A 35 4.01 -44.58 32.61
N ALA A 36 3.74 -43.36 33.07
CA ALA A 36 4.01 -42.97 34.47
C ALA A 36 3.13 -41.77 34.82
N MET A 37 2.06 -42.09 35.49
CA MET A 37 1.26 -41.10 36.26
C MET A 37 2.06 -40.65 37.47
N GLY A 38 2.02 -39.35 37.76
CA GLY A 38 2.56 -38.73 38.95
C GLY A 38 1.88 -37.41 39.25
N ASP A 39 0.95 -37.45 40.17
CA ASP A 39 0.38 -36.45 41.06
C ASP A 39 0.52 -34.93 40.77
N ARG A 40 -0.65 -34.29 40.75
CA ARG A 40 -0.83 -32.87 41.09
C ARG A 40 -0.58 -32.63 42.60
N PRO A 41 -0.11 -31.41 42.95
CA PRO A 41 -0.92 -30.64 43.86
C PRO A 41 -0.98 -29.13 43.52
N ASP A 42 -2.15 -28.65 43.84
CA ASP A 42 -2.46 -27.43 44.57
C ASP A 42 -2.48 -26.05 43.85
N SER A 43 -3.71 -25.61 43.78
CA SER A 43 -4.21 -24.28 43.47
C SER A 43 -3.76 -23.24 44.49
N ARG A 44 -3.15 -22.13 44.01
CA ARG A 44 -3.15 -20.84 44.72
C ARG A 44 -3.74 -19.74 43.84
N PRO A 45 -4.53 -18.82 44.43
CA PRO A 45 -5.21 -17.76 43.67
C PRO A 45 -4.24 -16.65 43.29
N ALA A 46 -4.48 -16.06 42.11
CA ALA A 46 -3.75 -14.91 41.57
C ALA A 46 -3.98 -13.67 42.45
N GLU A 47 -2.91 -13.09 42.93
CA GLU A 47 -2.87 -11.77 43.56
C GLU A 47 -3.18 -10.69 42.55
N ARG A 48 -4.03 -9.74 42.95
CA ARG A 48 -4.31 -8.51 42.20
C ARG A 48 -3.11 -7.56 42.35
N PRO A 49 -2.72 -6.81 41.34
CA PRO A 49 -1.73 -5.75 41.50
C PRO A 49 -2.34 -4.55 42.22
N ASP A 50 -1.55 -4.01 43.12
CA ASP A 50 -1.84 -2.98 44.08
C ASP A 50 -2.18 -1.60 43.46
N GLU A 51 -2.97 -0.88 44.25
CA GLU A 51 -3.39 0.50 44.09
C GLU A 51 -2.20 1.48 43.87
N PHE A 52 -2.40 2.39 42.93
CA PHE A 52 -1.50 3.55 42.78
C PHE A 52 -1.74 4.57 43.87
N ASP A 53 -0.72 4.89 44.63
CA ASP A 53 -0.68 5.97 45.60
C ASP A 53 -0.80 7.35 44.91
N PRO A 54 -1.54 8.31 45.50
CA PRO A 54 -1.70 9.65 44.94
C PRO A 54 -0.45 10.50 45.15
N VAL A 55 0.01 11.13 44.07
CA VAL A 55 1.11 12.12 44.07
C VAL A 55 0.67 13.38 44.85
N PRO A 56 1.49 13.93 45.77
CA PRO A 56 1.13 15.10 46.57
C PRO A 56 1.07 16.39 45.72
N SER A 57 0.02 17.17 45.98
CA SER A 57 -0.25 18.48 45.38
C SER A 57 0.85 19.47 45.67
N ARG A 58 1.34 20.17 44.65
CA ARG A 58 2.23 21.33 44.78
C ARG A 58 1.44 22.57 45.24
N PRO A 59 2.06 23.49 46.04
CA PRO A 59 1.40 24.70 46.50
C PRO A 59 1.26 25.74 45.39
N ASP A 60 0.21 26.53 45.50
CA ASP A 60 -0.18 27.67 44.68
C ASP A 60 1.01 28.65 44.44
N ALA A 61 1.34 28.82 43.17
CA ALA A 61 2.14 29.95 42.70
C ALA A 61 1.23 30.90 41.94
N GLY A 62 1.24 32.17 42.35
CA GLY A 62 0.34 33.23 41.93
C GLY A 62 0.10 33.36 40.44
N ALA A 63 -1.11 33.79 40.08
CA ALA A 63 -1.60 33.99 38.75
C ALA A 63 -0.73 34.93 37.93
N PRO A 64 -0.29 34.52 36.72
CA PRO A 64 0.37 35.44 35.78
C PRO A 64 -0.67 36.33 35.09
N ALA A 65 -0.23 37.58 34.80
CA ALA A 65 -0.99 38.59 34.08
C ALA A 65 -1.50 38.06 32.73
N ALA A 66 -2.69 38.48 32.30
CA ALA A 66 -3.35 38.09 31.05
C ALA A 66 -2.41 38.37 29.86
N PRO A 67 -2.27 37.40 28.93
CA PRO A 67 -1.47 37.59 27.74
C PRO A 67 -2.14 38.57 26.77
N ALA A 68 -1.33 39.42 26.14
CA ALA A 68 -1.73 40.33 25.10
C ALA A 68 -2.41 39.54 23.95
N LYS A 69 -3.46 40.14 23.35
CA LYS A 69 -4.16 39.54 22.23
C LYS A 69 -3.18 39.20 21.10
N PRO A 70 -3.21 37.97 20.56
CA PRO A 70 -2.36 37.64 19.44
C PRO A 70 -2.73 38.52 18.22
N HIS A 71 -1.68 39.12 17.61
CA HIS A 71 -1.82 39.73 16.29
C HIS A 71 -2.43 38.71 15.33
N ALA A 72 -3.42 39.14 14.56
CA ALA A 72 -3.94 38.36 13.45
C ALA A 72 -2.77 37.99 12.53
N PRO A 73 -2.60 36.73 12.14
CA PRO A 73 -1.56 36.37 11.19
C PRO A 73 -1.79 37.14 9.88
N GLU A 74 -0.70 37.71 9.34
CA GLU A 74 -0.70 38.26 7.99
C GLU A 74 -1.18 37.18 7.00
N PRO A 75 -1.93 37.55 5.94
CA PRO A 75 -2.37 36.59 4.94
C PRO A 75 -1.15 35.93 4.33
N GLN A 76 -0.94 34.65 4.67
CA GLN A 76 0.07 33.84 4.05
C GLN A 76 -0.21 33.81 2.55
N ALA A 77 0.79 34.16 1.74
CA ALA A 77 0.72 34.00 0.30
C ALA A 77 0.25 32.57 0.00
N HIS A 78 -0.83 32.42 -0.75
CA HIS A 78 -1.28 31.12 -1.20
C HIS A 78 -0.10 30.43 -1.89
N PRO A 79 0.27 29.21 -1.49
CA PRO A 79 1.31 28.48 -2.19
C PRO A 79 0.93 28.41 -3.66
N GLU A 80 1.89 28.64 -4.56
CA GLU A 80 1.66 28.46 -5.99
C GLU A 80 1.01 27.09 -6.20
N PRO A 81 0.01 26.95 -7.09
CA PRO A 81 -0.61 25.68 -7.34
C PRO A 81 0.49 24.69 -7.75
N LEU A 82 0.62 23.61 -6.99
CA LEU A 82 1.54 22.53 -7.27
C LEU A 82 1.40 22.18 -8.76
N ARG A 83 2.52 22.20 -9.49
CA ARG A 83 2.51 21.79 -10.90
C ARG A 83 2.06 20.35 -10.93
N ARG A 84 0.83 20.11 -11.35
CA ARG A 84 0.32 18.75 -11.57
C ARG A 84 1.25 18.04 -12.55
N SER A 85 1.51 16.78 -12.30
CA SER A 85 2.17 15.89 -13.25
C SER A 85 1.55 16.02 -14.64
N PRO A 86 2.35 16.03 -15.72
CA PRO A 86 1.81 15.97 -17.09
C PRO A 86 1.05 14.65 -17.35
N ARG A 87 1.21 13.65 -16.48
CA ARG A 87 0.52 12.36 -16.51
C ARG A 87 -0.72 12.30 -15.60
N ALA A 88 -0.96 13.37 -14.80
CA ALA A 88 -2.11 13.43 -13.91
C ALA A 88 -3.42 13.34 -14.73
N VAL A 89 -4.35 12.53 -14.26
CA VAL A 89 -5.70 12.45 -14.84
C VAL A 89 -6.59 13.52 -14.20
N ASP A 90 -7.39 14.19 -15.01
CA ASP A 90 -8.30 15.23 -14.53
C ASP A 90 -9.72 14.67 -14.31
N TRP A 91 -9.80 13.69 -13.38
CA TRP A 91 -11.06 13.08 -12.97
C TRP A 91 -11.46 13.61 -11.59
N ASP A 92 -12.63 14.21 -11.50
CA ASP A 92 -13.07 14.90 -10.29
C ASP A 92 -13.11 13.96 -9.07
N GLY A 93 -12.45 14.41 -7.99
CA GLY A 93 -12.34 13.68 -6.74
C GLY A 93 -11.31 12.53 -6.74
N PHE A 94 -10.56 12.32 -7.82
CA PHE A 94 -9.42 11.42 -7.83
C PHE A 94 -8.18 12.13 -7.27
N TYR A 95 -7.47 11.46 -6.38
CA TYR A 95 -6.26 11.97 -5.72
C TYR A 95 -5.07 11.07 -6.02
N ASN A 96 -3.89 11.68 -6.13
CA ASN A 96 -2.64 10.97 -6.44
C ASN A 96 -2.82 10.04 -7.65
N ALA A 97 -3.59 10.52 -8.66
CA ALA A 97 -4.05 9.74 -9.79
C ALA A 97 -3.33 10.16 -11.08
N ARG A 98 -2.64 9.21 -11.72
CA ARG A 98 -1.91 9.44 -12.95
C ARG A 98 -1.74 8.19 -13.79
N ASP A 99 -1.61 8.39 -15.10
CA ASP A 99 -1.32 7.36 -16.08
C ASP A 99 0.15 6.91 -15.98
N LEU A 100 0.43 5.65 -16.27
CA LEU A 100 1.80 5.13 -16.35
C LEU A 100 2.46 5.36 -17.73
N GLY A 101 1.73 5.99 -18.65
CA GLY A 101 2.26 6.35 -19.95
C GLY A 101 3.15 7.60 -19.94
N GLY A 102 3.92 7.79 -21.05
CA GLY A 102 4.78 8.96 -21.22
C GLY A 102 6.11 8.89 -20.46
N LEU A 103 6.43 7.78 -19.80
CA LEU A 103 7.70 7.61 -19.10
C LEU A 103 8.81 7.10 -20.06
N PRO A 104 10.03 7.63 -19.96
CA PRO A 104 11.14 7.22 -20.81
C PRO A 104 11.56 5.78 -20.50
N THR A 105 11.96 5.05 -21.54
CA THR A 105 12.44 3.69 -21.45
C THR A 105 13.90 3.58 -21.89
N ARG A 106 14.64 2.60 -21.37
CA ARG A 106 16.08 2.43 -21.58
C ARG A 106 16.50 2.28 -23.05
N ASP A 107 15.60 1.89 -23.93
CA ASP A 107 15.81 1.81 -25.36
C ASP A 107 15.49 3.13 -26.12
N GLY A 108 15.20 4.20 -25.37
CA GLY A 108 14.92 5.53 -25.94
C GLY A 108 13.47 5.75 -26.36
N GLY A 109 12.56 4.81 -26.08
CA GLY A 109 11.12 4.98 -26.27
C GLY A 109 10.44 5.63 -25.08
N VAL A 110 9.10 5.58 -25.09
CA VAL A 110 8.23 6.00 -23.97
C VAL A 110 7.13 4.98 -23.75
N THR A 111 6.62 4.90 -22.52
CA THR A 111 5.46 4.05 -22.22
C THR A 111 4.19 4.61 -22.87
N LEU A 112 3.28 3.72 -23.28
CA LEU A 112 1.99 4.05 -23.86
C LEU A 112 1.01 4.49 -22.77
N THR A 113 0.20 5.50 -23.12
CA THR A 113 -0.89 5.99 -22.26
C THR A 113 -2.15 5.14 -22.36
N GLY A 114 -3.03 5.25 -21.37
CA GLY A 114 -4.38 4.67 -21.39
C GLY A 114 -4.45 3.20 -20.99
N ALA A 115 -3.35 2.59 -20.54
CA ALA A 115 -3.37 1.20 -20.08
C ALA A 115 -3.59 1.06 -18.58
N PHE A 116 -2.82 1.81 -17.80
CA PHE A 116 -2.79 1.68 -16.35
C PHE A 116 -2.76 3.05 -15.69
N VAL A 117 -3.70 3.29 -14.78
CA VAL A 117 -3.78 4.48 -13.96
C VAL A 117 -3.65 4.08 -12.50
N ARG A 118 -2.67 4.65 -11.80
CA ARG A 118 -2.55 4.51 -10.36
C ARG A 118 -3.33 5.60 -9.64
N SER A 119 -3.85 5.33 -8.41
CA SER A 119 -4.64 6.30 -7.65
C SER A 119 -4.57 6.04 -6.14
N ALA A 120 -4.96 7.04 -5.33
CA ALA A 120 -5.48 6.84 -3.98
C ALA A 120 -6.84 6.13 -4.05
N ASP A 121 -7.40 5.69 -2.92
CA ASP A 121 -8.74 5.11 -2.92
C ASP A 121 -9.80 6.12 -3.41
N LEU A 122 -10.89 5.61 -3.90
CA LEU A 122 -11.89 6.38 -4.61
C LEU A 122 -12.93 7.04 -3.69
N ARG A 123 -12.58 7.25 -2.39
CA ARG A 123 -13.51 7.81 -1.38
C ARG A 123 -14.05 9.21 -1.70
N PHE A 124 -13.31 9.95 -2.49
CA PHE A 124 -13.67 11.31 -2.89
C PHE A 124 -14.06 11.42 -4.37
N ALA A 125 -13.92 10.31 -5.12
CA ALA A 125 -14.31 10.29 -6.52
C ALA A 125 -15.80 10.63 -6.63
N THR A 126 -16.12 11.59 -7.50
CA THR A 126 -17.50 11.93 -7.78
C THR A 126 -18.05 11.07 -8.91
N GLU A 127 -19.38 11.05 -9.08
CA GLU A 127 -20.02 10.39 -10.21
C GLU A 127 -19.44 10.92 -11.55
N ALA A 128 -19.23 12.23 -11.67
CA ALA A 128 -18.62 12.85 -12.85
C ALA A 128 -17.17 12.37 -13.07
N GLY A 129 -16.36 12.25 -12.00
CA GLY A 129 -15.00 11.74 -12.10
C GLY A 129 -14.93 10.26 -12.47
N LEU A 130 -15.82 9.45 -11.93
CA LEU A 130 -15.94 8.02 -12.28
C LEU A 130 -16.41 7.83 -13.73
N GLU A 131 -17.33 8.65 -14.18
CA GLU A 131 -17.79 8.63 -15.58
C GLU A 131 -16.68 9.09 -16.54
N ALA A 132 -15.92 10.13 -16.20
CA ALA A 132 -14.75 10.56 -16.98
C ALA A 132 -13.69 9.44 -17.08
N ALA A 133 -13.45 8.68 -15.99
CA ALA A 133 -12.60 7.50 -16.03
C ALA A 133 -13.13 6.42 -16.98
N ARG A 134 -14.45 6.15 -16.92
CA ARG A 134 -15.12 5.22 -17.83
C ARG A 134 -15.01 5.66 -19.30
N GLU A 135 -15.20 6.94 -19.58
CA GLU A 135 -15.06 7.52 -20.93
C GLU A 135 -13.61 7.45 -21.45
N ALA A 136 -12.63 7.57 -20.54
CA ALA A 136 -11.20 7.36 -20.85
C ALA A 136 -10.84 5.89 -21.10
N GLY A 137 -11.80 4.97 -21.05
CA GLY A 137 -11.60 3.56 -21.35
C GLY A 137 -11.41 2.66 -20.13
N VAL A 138 -11.47 3.19 -18.90
CA VAL A 138 -11.39 2.35 -17.69
C VAL A 138 -12.60 1.40 -17.64
N ARG A 139 -12.31 0.11 -17.47
CA ARG A 139 -13.32 -0.95 -17.29
C ARG A 139 -13.09 -1.77 -16.05
N THR A 140 -11.94 -1.62 -15.43
CA THR A 140 -11.59 -2.39 -14.22
C THR A 140 -10.96 -1.47 -13.19
N VAL A 141 -11.42 -1.59 -11.94
CA VAL A 141 -10.81 -0.99 -10.75
C VAL A 141 -10.28 -2.11 -9.86
N VAL A 142 -8.97 -2.12 -9.60
CA VAL A 142 -8.30 -3.11 -8.73
C VAL A 142 -8.01 -2.47 -7.39
N ASP A 143 -8.72 -2.91 -6.35
CA ASP A 143 -8.53 -2.47 -4.96
C ASP A 143 -7.53 -3.38 -4.23
N LEU A 144 -6.36 -2.83 -3.87
CA LEU A 144 -5.28 -3.55 -3.20
C LEU A 144 -5.47 -3.65 -1.68
N ARG A 145 -6.54 -3.08 -1.13
CA ARG A 145 -6.79 -3.01 0.31
C ARG A 145 -7.29 -4.33 0.87
N ASN A 146 -6.99 -4.57 2.13
CA ASN A 146 -7.58 -5.67 2.88
C ASN A 146 -9.04 -5.39 3.25
N ALA A 147 -9.82 -6.44 3.49
CA ALA A 147 -11.24 -6.34 3.83
C ALA A 147 -11.53 -5.47 5.07
N PHE A 148 -10.61 -5.40 6.04
CA PHE A 148 -10.80 -4.55 7.22
C PHE A 148 -10.64 -3.06 6.91
N GLU A 149 -9.94 -2.69 5.82
CA GLU A 149 -9.77 -1.31 5.36
C GLU A 149 -11.00 -0.79 4.62
N THR A 150 -11.88 -1.69 4.17
CA THR A 150 -13.13 -1.35 3.47
C THR A 150 -14.36 -1.38 4.39
N ARG A 151 -14.16 -1.64 5.68
CA ARG A 151 -15.23 -1.63 6.69
C ARG A 151 -15.07 -0.42 7.60
N PRO A 152 -15.81 0.68 7.37
CA PRO A 152 -15.78 1.84 8.23
C PRO A 152 -16.09 1.46 9.68
N VAL A 153 -15.27 1.92 10.60
CA VAL A 153 -15.46 1.78 12.05
C VAL A 153 -15.69 3.16 12.66
N ALA A 154 -16.27 3.20 13.85
CA ALA A 154 -16.41 4.46 14.56
C ALA A 154 -15.04 5.14 14.77
N ARG A 155 -15.01 6.47 14.70
CA ARG A 155 -13.78 7.28 14.81
C ARG A 155 -12.97 6.93 16.06
N SER A 156 -13.63 6.76 17.22
CA SER A 156 -12.99 6.37 18.47
C SER A 156 -12.26 5.02 18.40
N ALA A 157 -12.90 4.02 17.80
CA ALA A 157 -12.29 2.70 17.63
C ALA A 157 -11.15 2.69 16.59
N TRP A 158 -11.13 3.69 15.71
CA TRP A 158 -10.05 3.87 14.75
C TRP A 158 -8.86 4.60 15.39
N GLU A 159 -9.09 5.66 16.18
CA GLU A 159 -8.06 6.42 16.90
C GLU A 159 -7.21 5.51 17.81
N GLU A 160 -7.82 4.53 18.47
CA GLU A 160 -7.11 3.53 19.29
C GLU A 160 -6.19 2.60 18.46
N ARG A 161 -6.44 2.45 17.16
CA ARG A 161 -5.68 1.57 16.24
C ARG A 161 -4.84 2.33 15.23
N ALA A 162 -5.01 3.65 15.18
CA ALA A 162 -4.32 4.49 14.21
C ALA A 162 -2.82 4.51 14.53
N ASN A 163 -2.04 4.25 13.51
CA ASN A 163 -0.64 4.65 13.48
C ASN A 163 -0.47 5.71 12.38
N ALA A 164 0.66 6.42 12.37
CA ALA A 164 0.94 7.52 11.44
C ALA A 164 0.76 7.16 9.94
N TYR A 165 0.58 5.89 9.60
CA TYR A 165 0.52 5.39 8.22
C TYR A 165 -0.88 4.89 7.80
N ARG A 166 -1.86 4.88 8.72
CA ARG A 166 -3.18 4.34 8.44
C ARG A 166 -4.24 5.42 8.37
N VAL A 167 -4.75 5.67 7.17
CA VAL A 167 -5.94 6.50 6.98
C VAL A 167 -7.22 5.73 7.38
N PRO A 168 -8.30 6.45 7.73
CA PRO A 168 -9.58 5.84 8.07
C PRO A 168 -10.09 4.88 6.99
N ALA A 169 -10.64 3.74 7.40
CA ALA A 169 -11.27 2.80 6.50
C ALA A 169 -12.45 3.44 5.76
N THR A 170 -12.64 3.08 4.50
CA THR A 170 -13.78 3.53 3.68
C THR A 170 -14.28 2.40 2.81
N ARG A 171 -15.57 2.40 2.51
CA ARG A 171 -16.18 1.43 1.59
C ARG A 171 -15.58 1.57 0.19
N GLU A 172 -15.80 0.55 -0.62
CA GLU A 172 -15.58 0.64 -2.06
C GLU A 172 -16.46 1.74 -2.66
N ALA A 173 -16.00 2.34 -3.76
CA ALA A 173 -16.81 3.29 -4.52
C ALA A 173 -17.94 2.56 -5.26
N GLU A 174 -19.07 3.23 -5.42
CA GLU A 174 -20.11 2.78 -6.35
C GLU A 174 -19.62 3.11 -7.77
N LEU A 175 -19.40 2.07 -8.57
CA LEU A 175 -18.86 2.23 -9.92
C LEU A 175 -19.96 2.39 -10.96
N PRO A 176 -19.72 3.12 -12.05
CA PRO A 176 -20.69 3.28 -13.14
C PRO A 176 -20.87 1.96 -13.91
N ASP A 177 -22.00 1.84 -14.61
CA ASP A 177 -22.32 0.67 -15.43
C ASP A 177 -21.19 0.37 -16.43
N GLY A 178 -20.77 -0.89 -16.47
CA GLY A 178 -19.70 -1.37 -17.35
C GLY A 178 -18.28 -1.15 -16.80
N VAL A 179 -18.14 -0.69 -15.57
CA VAL A 179 -16.86 -0.69 -14.82
C VAL A 179 -16.96 -1.72 -13.70
N PHE A 180 -16.00 -2.62 -13.60
CA PHE A 180 -15.99 -3.72 -12.63
C PHE A 180 -14.94 -3.48 -11.55
N GLY A 181 -15.32 -3.65 -10.28
CA GLY A 181 -14.41 -3.63 -9.14
C GLY A 181 -13.92 -5.02 -8.79
N ILE A 182 -12.62 -5.16 -8.59
CA ILE A 182 -11.99 -6.39 -8.10
C ILE A 182 -11.13 -6.04 -6.90
N ARG A 183 -11.39 -6.66 -5.73
CA ARG A 183 -10.50 -6.51 -4.59
C ARG A 183 -9.49 -7.66 -4.55
N VAL A 184 -8.21 -7.30 -4.61
CA VAL A 184 -7.09 -8.23 -4.54
C VAL A 184 -6.11 -7.72 -3.50
N PRO A 185 -6.23 -8.12 -2.22
CA PRO A 185 -5.36 -7.65 -1.16
C PRO A 185 -3.90 -7.99 -1.43
N LEU A 186 -3.04 -6.96 -1.42
CA LEU A 186 -1.61 -7.15 -1.63
C LEU A 186 -0.91 -7.66 -0.37
N ASP A 187 -1.35 -7.23 0.82
CA ASP A 187 -0.68 -7.60 2.07
C ASP A 187 -1.23 -8.93 2.60
N ASN A 188 -0.35 -9.90 2.86
CA ASN A 188 -0.68 -11.07 3.66
C ASN A 188 -0.58 -10.72 5.15
N THR A 189 -1.66 -10.18 5.73
CA THR A 189 -1.68 -9.73 7.12
C THR A 189 -1.62 -10.86 8.15
N SER A 190 -1.74 -12.12 7.74
CA SER A 190 -1.56 -13.30 8.61
C SER A 190 -0.08 -13.62 8.85
N ASP A 191 0.82 -13.22 7.97
CA ASP A 191 2.27 -13.38 8.16
C ASP A 191 2.84 -12.30 9.09
N ARG A 192 2.59 -12.52 10.39
CA ARG A 192 3.05 -11.56 11.42
C ARG A 192 4.56 -11.47 11.50
N VAL A 193 5.28 -12.59 11.29
CA VAL A 193 6.74 -12.63 11.38
C VAL A 193 7.36 -11.72 10.32
N PHE A 194 6.85 -11.79 9.09
CA PHE A 194 7.28 -10.90 8.00
C PHE A 194 7.02 -9.42 8.34
N TRP A 195 5.77 -9.09 8.73
CA TRP A 195 5.40 -7.69 8.96
C TRP A 195 6.03 -7.09 10.22
N ASP A 196 6.28 -7.89 11.26
CA ASP A 196 6.99 -7.43 12.45
C ASP A 196 8.44 -7.09 12.11
N ARG A 197 9.12 -7.95 11.33
CA ARG A 197 10.45 -7.64 10.81
C ARG A 197 10.46 -6.38 9.93
N MET A 198 9.51 -6.21 9.00
CA MET A 198 9.42 -4.99 8.18
C MET A 198 9.25 -3.73 9.03
N ARG A 199 8.55 -3.85 10.17
CA ARG A 199 8.39 -2.76 11.13
C ARG A 199 9.68 -2.48 11.89
N GLU A 200 10.35 -3.51 12.41
CA GLU A 200 11.62 -3.40 13.13
C GLU A 200 12.72 -2.79 12.27
N GLU A 201 12.79 -3.19 10.99
CA GLU A 201 13.72 -2.65 10.00
C GLU A 201 13.30 -1.28 9.44
N ARG A 202 12.19 -0.70 9.93
CA ARG A 202 11.62 0.58 9.47
C ARG A 202 11.41 0.65 7.95
N ARG A 203 10.91 -0.44 7.37
CA ARG A 203 10.59 -0.53 5.94
C ARG A 203 9.15 -0.18 5.61
N LEU A 204 8.26 -0.09 6.61
CA LEU A 204 6.85 0.22 6.37
C LEU A 204 6.65 1.69 5.98
N GLY A 205 5.79 1.93 4.99
CA GLY A 205 5.43 3.27 4.51
C GLY A 205 6.51 3.95 3.66
N ASN A 206 7.50 3.20 3.18
CA ASN A 206 8.54 3.69 2.27
C ASN A 206 8.96 2.59 1.27
N PRO A 207 9.69 2.90 0.18
CA PRO A 207 9.97 1.93 -0.89
C PRO A 207 10.76 0.69 -0.48
N ARG A 208 11.51 0.74 0.62
CA ARG A 208 12.39 -0.34 1.07
C ARG A 208 11.69 -1.68 1.35
N PHE A 209 10.35 -1.72 1.36
CA PHE A 209 9.60 -2.97 1.47
C PHE A 209 9.29 -3.65 0.13
N PHE A 210 9.56 -3.03 -1.02
CA PHE A 210 9.16 -3.53 -2.34
C PHE A 210 9.74 -4.90 -2.66
N ARG A 211 11.06 -5.02 -2.71
CA ARG A 211 11.71 -6.32 -2.98
C ARG A 211 11.38 -7.37 -1.94
N PRO A 212 11.45 -7.09 -0.63
CA PRO A 212 11.01 -8.05 0.38
C PRO A 212 9.59 -8.60 0.15
N VAL A 213 8.62 -7.77 -0.26
CA VAL A 213 7.26 -8.24 -0.56
C VAL A 213 7.24 -9.09 -1.85
N ILE A 214 7.91 -8.65 -2.91
CA ILE A 214 7.97 -9.41 -4.18
C ILE A 214 8.59 -10.80 -3.95
N GLU A 215 9.67 -10.86 -3.15
CA GLU A 215 10.44 -12.08 -2.93
C GLU A 215 9.82 -13.03 -1.90
N GLN A 216 9.15 -12.49 -0.87
CA GLN A 216 8.69 -13.26 0.28
C GLN A 216 7.18 -13.36 0.42
N GLN A 217 6.43 -12.54 -0.34
CA GLN A 217 4.96 -12.58 -0.45
C GLN A 217 4.52 -12.76 -1.93
N PRO A 218 5.20 -13.60 -2.73
CA PRO A 218 5.04 -13.63 -4.20
C PRO A 218 3.60 -13.93 -4.63
N GLN A 219 2.86 -14.76 -3.90
CA GLN A 219 1.49 -15.15 -4.26
C GLN A 219 0.55 -13.93 -4.31
N ARG A 220 0.74 -12.96 -3.43
CA ARG A 220 -0.06 -11.73 -3.37
C ARG A 220 0.25 -10.83 -4.56
N VAL A 221 1.52 -10.64 -4.86
CA VAL A 221 1.98 -9.85 -6.01
C VAL A 221 1.47 -10.46 -7.31
N VAL A 222 1.58 -11.77 -7.47
CA VAL A 222 1.08 -12.51 -8.64
C VAL A 222 -0.43 -12.37 -8.79
N ALA A 223 -1.19 -12.50 -7.70
CA ALA A 223 -2.64 -12.36 -7.75
C ALA A 223 -3.06 -10.97 -8.27
N VAL A 224 -2.39 -9.91 -7.80
CA VAL A 224 -2.63 -8.54 -8.25
C VAL A 224 -2.27 -8.38 -9.73
N LEU A 225 -1.07 -8.78 -10.14
CA LEU A 225 -0.62 -8.62 -11.53
C LEU A 225 -1.47 -9.45 -12.51
N ARG A 226 -1.96 -10.64 -12.10
CA ARG A 226 -2.92 -11.43 -12.87
C ARG A 226 -4.27 -10.74 -13.02
N ALA A 227 -4.80 -10.15 -11.96
CA ALA A 227 -6.05 -9.39 -12.04
C ALA A 227 -5.92 -8.20 -13.01
N ILE A 228 -4.78 -7.51 -12.99
CA ILE A 228 -4.45 -6.44 -13.94
C ILE A 228 -4.29 -6.99 -15.37
N ALA A 229 -3.57 -8.09 -15.55
CA ALA A 229 -3.34 -8.71 -16.85
C ALA A 229 -4.62 -9.27 -17.49
N ALA A 230 -5.55 -9.79 -16.67
CA ALA A 230 -6.83 -10.32 -17.13
C ALA A 230 -7.80 -9.27 -17.65
N SER A 231 -7.55 -8.00 -17.36
CA SER A 231 -8.39 -6.87 -17.80
C SER A 231 -7.91 -6.39 -19.17
N PRO A 232 -8.68 -6.51 -20.25
CA PRO A 232 -8.24 -6.13 -21.59
C PRO A 232 -8.19 -4.61 -21.78
N ASP A 233 -9.03 -3.88 -21.04
CA ASP A 233 -9.20 -2.44 -21.13
C ASP A 233 -8.32 -1.70 -20.11
N ALA A 234 -8.44 -0.36 -20.04
CA ALA A 234 -7.75 0.43 -19.05
C ALA A 234 -8.11 0.03 -17.62
N VAL A 235 -7.10 0.00 -16.75
CA VAL A 235 -7.23 -0.39 -15.34
C VAL A 235 -6.84 0.77 -14.45
N VAL A 236 -7.72 1.11 -13.50
CA VAL A 236 -7.35 1.87 -12.31
C VAL A 236 -6.95 0.89 -11.20
N TYR A 237 -5.81 1.06 -10.57
CA TYR A 237 -5.46 0.29 -9.38
C TYR A 237 -5.06 1.24 -8.24
N HIS A 238 -5.52 0.90 -7.03
CA HIS A 238 -5.35 1.76 -5.87
C HIS A 238 -5.16 0.98 -4.56
N CYS A 239 -4.59 1.63 -3.57
CA CYS A 239 -4.66 1.20 -2.18
C CYS A 239 -5.42 2.24 -1.34
N ALA A 240 -4.98 2.57 -0.13
CA ALA A 240 -5.62 3.61 0.67
C ALA A 240 -5.21 5.02 0.22
N VAL A 241 -3.89 5.29 0.12
CA VAL A 241 -3.35 6.61 -0.28
C VAL A 241 -2.71 6.60 -1.69
N GLY A 242 -2.68 5.46 -2.37
CA GLY A 242 -2.10 5.36 -3.71
C GLY A 242 -0.57 5.47 -3.75
N ARG A 243 0.13 5.36 -2.61
CA ARG A 243 1.59 5.51 -2.55
C ARG A 243 2.30 4.16 -2.45
N ASP A 244 2.15 3.44 -1.34
CA ASP A 244 3.04 2.31 -1.01
C ASP A 244 2.70 1.02 -1.78
N ARG A 245 1.56 0.38 -1.53
CA ARG A 245 1.12 -0.83 -2.25
C ARG A 245 0.91 -0.57 -3.73
N THR A 246 0.30 0.55 -4.04
CA THR A 246 0.15 1.05 -5.42
C THR A 246 1.52 1.30 -6.05
N GLY A 247 2.46 1.88 -5.29
CA GLY A 247 3.84 2.10 -5.72
C GLY A 247 4.60 0.82 -6.00
N LEU A 248 4.40 -0.24 -5.20
CA LEU A 248 5.00 -1.56 -5.45
C LEU A 248 4.50 -2.16 -6.76
N VAL A 249 3.18 -2.09 -7.02
CA VAL A 249 2.60 -2.56 -8.30
C VAL A 249 3.14 -1.73 -9.46
N THR A 250 3.22 -0.41 -9.30
CA THR A 250 3.82 0.50 -10.30
C THR A 250 5.29 0.15 -10.56
N PHE A 251 6.08 -0.05 -9.49
CA PHE A 251 7.48 -0.47 -9.58
C PHE A 251 7.63 -1.75 -10.42
N ALA A 252 6.81 -2.77 -10.16
CA ALA A 252 6.85 -4.02 -10.91
C ALA A 252 6.49 -3.83 -12.39
N LEU A 253 5.42 -3.08 -12.69
CA LEU A 253 4.95 -2.82 -14.05
C LEU A 253 5.95 -1.98 -14.87
N LEU A 254 6.48 -0.90 -14.28
CA LEU A 254 7.42 -0.01 -14.95
C LEU A 254 8.79 -0.67 -15.16
N SER A 255 9.27 -1.45 -14.18
CA SER A 255 10.48 -2.27 -14.32
C SER A 255 10.32 -3.29 -15.46
N LEU A 256 9.17 -3.98 -15.53
CA LEU A 256 8.87 -4.93 -16.60
C LEU A 256 8.80 -4.25 -17.96
N ALA A 257 8.33 -3.01 -18.01
CA ALA A 257 8.29 -2.20 -19.24
C ALA A 257 9.64 -1.56 -19.59
N ASP A 258 10.70 -1.85 -18.84
CA ASP A 258 12.05 -1.34 -19.05
C ASP A 258 12.15 0.20 -18.99
N VAL A 259 11.36 0.81 -18.10
CA VAL A 259 11.40 2.24 -17.83
C VAL A 259 12.72 2.61 -17.15
N GLU A 260 13.24 3.81 -17.46
CA GLU A 260 14.45 4.34 -16.82
C GLU A 260 14.31 4.37 -15.30
N PRO A 261 15.31 3.90 -14.53
CA PRO A 261 15.24 3.83 -13.07
C PRO A 261 14.88 5.17 -12.41
N GLU A 262 15.44 6.26 -12.93
CA GLU A 262 15.19 7.61 -12.44
C GLU A 262 13.72 8.00 -12.63
N ALA A 263 13.10 7.61 -13.74
CA ALA A 263 11.69 7.90 -14.00
C ALA A 263 10.75 7.07 -13.08
N ILE A 264 11.13 5.84 -12.74
CA ILE A 264 10.39 5.04 -11.74
C ILE A 264 10.51 5.67 -10.35
N ALA A 265 11.71 6.13 -9.98
CA ALA A 265 11.95 6.79 -8.71
C ALA A 265 11.21 8.13 -8.61
N ASP A 266 11.19 8.90 -9.69
CA ASP A 266 10.47 10.17 -9.79
C ASP A 266 8.95 9.94 -9.70
N ASP A 267 8.40 8.91 -10.38
CA ASP A 267 6.98 8.55 -10.25
C ASP A 267 6.59 8.24 -8.80
N TYR A 268 7.39 7.48 -8.09
CA TYR A 268 7.07 7.21 -6.68
C TYR A 268 7.16 8.48 -5.81
N ALA A 269 8.22 9.27 -5.98
CA ALA A 269 8.45 10.49 -5.21
C ALA A 269 7.34 11.54 -5.43
N GLU A 270 6.76 11.60 -6.63
CA GLU A 270 5.64 12.46 -6.97
C GLU A 270 4.44 12.28 -6.01
N SER A 271 4.22 11.06 -5.51
CA SER A 271 3.14 10.80 -4.54
C SER A 271 3.31 11.58 -3.22
N ALA A 272 4.52 11.89 -2.81
CA ALA A 272 4.77 12.67 -1.60
C ALA A 272 4.34 14.13 -1.77
N GLU A 273 4.40 14.66 -2.98
CA GLU A 273 3.99 16.03 -3.30
C GLU A 273 2.48 16.13 -3.55
N GLU A 274 1.88 15.09 -4.13
CA GLU A 274 0.48 15.11 -4.54
C GLU A 274 -0.51 14.75 -3.43
N LEU A 275 -0.06 14.16 -2.31
CA LEU A 275 -0.95 13.69 -1.25
C LEU A 275 -1.38 14.76 -0.24
N GLY A 276 -0.75 15.92 -0.18
CA GLY A 276 -1.12 16.99 0.74
C GLY A 276 -2.62 17.35 0.70
N PRO A 277 -3.23 17.61 -0.48
CA PRO A 277 -4.66 17.89 -0.59
C PRO A 277 -5.56 16.73 -0.14
N PHE A 278 -5.15 15.48 -0.36
CA PHE A 278 -5.87 14.29 0.10
C PHE A 278 -5.93 14.21 1.63
N PHE A 279 -4.78 14.38 2.29
CA PHE A 279 -4.69 14.38 3.75
C PHE A 279 -5.44 15.56 4.37
N SER A 280 -5.33 16.74 3.77
CA SER A 280 -6.07 17.93 4.20
C SER A 280 -7.59 17.70 4.13
N ARG A 281 -8.09 17.06 3.07
CA ARG A 281 -9.52 16.76 2.93
C ARG A 281 -10.00 15.69 3.91
N LEU A 282 -9.10 14.81 4.36
CA LEU A 282 -9.38 13.80 5.39
C LEU A 282 -9.35 14.36 6.81
N ASP A 283 -8.88 15.59 7.02
CA ASP A 283 -8.51 16.12 8.33
C ASP A 283 -7.56 15.13 9.06
N PHE A 284 -6.52 14.71 8.33
CA PHE A 284 -5.56 13.70 8.77
C PHE A 284 -4.11 14.19 8.54
N PRO A 285 -3.19 13.95 9.49
CA PRO A 285 -1.80 14.37 9.32
C PRO A 285 -1.14 13.71 8.09
N ASP A 286 -0.45 14.51 7.29
CA ASP A 286 0.40 13.99 6.22
C ASP A 286 1.65 13.34 6.83
N PRO A 287 1.92 12.05 6.60
CA PRO A 287 3.09 11.38 7.14
C PRO A 287 4.40 11.68 6.39
N LYS A 288 4.42 12.60 5.43
CA LYS A 288 5.57 12.90 4.56
C LYS A 288 6.85 13.10 5.38
N GLU A 289 6.85 14.04 6.33
CA GLU A 289 8.03 14.36 7.15
C GLU A 289 8.53 13.17 7.97
N VAL A 290 7.60 12.36 8.50
CA VAL A 290 7.95 11.16 9.29
C VAL A 290 8.65 10.11 8.42
N ILE A 291 8.19 9.94 7.17
CA ILE A 291 8.79 9.02 6.21
C ILE A 291 10.16 9.49 5.77
N GLU A 292 10.29 10.78 5.43
CA GLU A 292 11.55 11.38 5.03
C GLU A 292 12.60 11.30 6.16
N ALA A 293 12.21 11.60 7.41
CA ALA A 293 13.07 11.44 8.57
C ALA A 293 13.52 9.99 8.77
N SER A 294 12.60 9.02 8.62
CA SER A 294 12.92 7.60 8.73
C SER A 294 13.90 7.14 7.65
N LEU A 295 13.78 7.64 6.43
CA LEU A 295 14.71 7.33 5.34
C LEU A 295 16.07 8.00 5.56
N ALA A 296 16.08 9.24 6.04
CA ALA A 296 17.31 9.98 6.33
C ALA A 296 18.20 9.30 7.38
N GLU A 297 17.63 8.57 8.34
CA GLU A 297 18.38 7.74 9.30
C GLU A 297 19.21 6.64 8.59
N HIS A 298 18.84 6.28 7.37
CA HIS A 298 19.56 5.32 6.53
C HIS A 298 20.40 6.00 5.44
N GLY A 299 20.50 7.33 5.46
CA GLY A 299 21.18 8.11 4.42
C GLY A 299 20.43 8.19 3.10
N LEU A 300 19.11 7.92 3.11
CA LEU A 300 18.27 7.85 1.92
C LEU A 300 17.29 9.02 1.85
N THR A 301 16.91 9.35 0.62
CA THR A 301 15.69 10.08 0.28
C THR A 301 14.65 9.12 -0.26
N VAL A 302 13.41 9.57 -0.42
CA VAL A 302 12.36 8.76 -1.08
C VAL A 302 12.82 8.25 -2.44
N ARG A 303 13.43 9.12 -3.24
CA ARG A 303 13.93 8.81 -4.58
C ARG A 303 15.08 7.79 -4.57
N THR A 304 16.09 8.01 -3.71
CA THR A 304 17.23 7.08 -3.63
C THR A 304 16.84 5.73 -3.05
N ALA A 305 15.83 5.66 -2.17
CA ALA A 305 15.30 4.39 -1.68
C ALA A 305 14.67 3.54 -2.79
N VAL A 306 13.99 4.17 -3.78
CA VAL A 306 13.48 3.43 -4.96
C VAL A 306 14.65 2.97 -5.84
N LEU A 307 15.66 3.81 -6.04
CA LEU A 307 16.84 3.45 -6.84
C LEU A 307 17.61 2.27 -6.23
N GLU A 308 17.72 2.20 -4.88
CA GLU A 308 18.29 1.03 -4.20
C GLU A 308 17.49 -0.26 -4.45
N GLU A 309 16.16 -0.17 -4.43
CA GLU A 309 15.31 -1.33 -4.72
C GLU A 309 15.40 -1.76 -6.21
N LEU A 310 15.73 -0.83 -7.13
CA LEU A 310 15.95 -1.11 -8.55
C LEU A 310 17.35 -1.68 -8.84
N ASP A 311 18.34 -1.40 -7.98
CA ASP A 311 19.71 -1.86 -8.21
C ASP A 311 19.79 -3.39 -8.21
N GLY A 312 20.23 -3.96 -9.34
CA GLY A 312 20.28 -5.40 -9.54
C GLY A 312 18.91 -6.12 -9.55
N PHE A 313 17.79 -5.39 -9.60
CA PHE A 313 16.46 -5.99 -9.72
C PHE A 313 16.18 -6.41 -11.18
N ASP A 314 16.01 -7.71 -11.39
CA ASP A 314 15.53 -8.27 -12.66
C ASP A 314 14.05 -8.64 -12.53
N PRO A 315 13.14 -7.83 -13.12
CA PRO A 315 11.70 -8.04 -12.99
C PRO A 315 11.25 -9.35 -13.65
N TRP A 316 11.88 -9.77 -14.76
CA TRP A 316 11.52 -11.03 -15.43
C TRP A 316 11.82 -12.23 -14.54
N THR A 317 13.03 -12.33 -14.03
CA THR A 317 13.42 -13.41 -13.13
C THR A 317 12.61 -13.38 -11.84
N ALA A 318 12.42 -12.23 -11.21
CA ALA A 318 11.71 -12.10 -9.95
C ALA A 318 10.23 -12.50 -10.09
N LEU A 319 9.53 -11.98 -11.10
CA LEU A 319 8.11 -12.23 -11.30
C LEU A 319 7.82 -13.64 -11.86
N THR A 320 8.71 -14.20 -12.68
CA THR A 320 8.63 -15.62 -13.09
C THR A 320 8.80 -16.54 -11.89
N ARG A 321 9.80 -16.28 -11.03
CA ARG A 321 10.00 -17.03 -9.78
C ARG A 321 8.80 -16.90 -8.83
N ALA A 322 8.18 -15.74 -8.81
CA ALA A 322 6.94 -15.51 -8.07
C ALA A 322 5.77 -16.35 -8.59
N GLY A 323 5.76 -16.75 -9.86
CA GLY A 323 4.76 -17.63 -10.46
C GLY A 323 3.98 -17.04 -11.64
N LEU A 324 4.36 -15.87 -12.18
CA LEU A 324 3.81 -15.39 -13.44
C LEU A 324 4.42 -16.17 -14.61
N THR A 325 3.62 -16.47 -15.60
CA THR A 325 4.06 -17.07 -16.86
C THR A 325 4.70 -16.00 -17.76
N GLU A 326 5.55 -16.42 -18.68
CA GLU A 326 6.14 -15.52 -19.66
C GLU A 326 5.06 -14.80 -20.49
N ALA A 327 3.98 -15.48 -20.86
CA ALA A 327 2.87 -14.88 -21.59
C ALA A 327 2.17 -13.78 -20.80
N GLU A 328 1.97 -13.95 -19.46
CA GLU A 328 1.41 -12.92 -18.61
C GLU A 328 2.35 -11.70 -18.53
N LEU A 329 3.66 -11.92 -18.38
CA LEU A 329 4.67 -10.86 -18.34
C LEU A 329 4.75 -10.08 -19.65
N GLN A 330 4.77 -10.80 -20.76
CA GLN A 330 4.76 -10.18 -22.10
C GLN A 330 3.48 -9.39 -22.35
N GLY A 331 2.31 -9.92 -21.94
CA GLY A 331 1.02 -9.23 -22.03
C GLY A 331 1.00 -7.91 -21.24
N LEU A 332 1.48 -7.91 -20.00
CA LEU A 332 1.59 -6.71 -19.18
C LEU A 332 2.56 -5.68 -19.81
N ARG A 333 3.72 -6.14 -20.25
CA ARG A 333 4.71 -5.30 -20.94
C ARG A 333 4.13 -4.69 -22.22
N ALA A 334 3.47 -5.49 -23.06
CA ALA A 334 2.93 -5.04 -24.34
C ALA A 334 1.90 -3.91 -24.18
N ARG A 335 1.17 -3.87 -23.08
CA ARG A 335 0.22 -2.79 -22.78
C ARG A 335 0.90 -1.46 -22.50
N LEU A 336 2.13 -1.47 -22.01
CA LEU A 336 2.93 -0.27 -21.77
C LEU A 336 3.90 0.06 -22.92
N ARG A 337 4.22 -0.93 -23.77
CA ARG A 337 5.25 -0.76 -24.82
C ARG A 337 4.72 -0.88 -26.24
N GLY A 338 3.49 -1.33 -26.42
CA GLY A 338 3.02 -1.82 -27.71
C GLY A 338 3.49 -3.25 -27.98
N GLY A 339 2.75 -3.97 -28.80
CA GLY A 339 3.19 -5.27 -29.29
C GLY A 339 4.37 -5.08 -30.24
N GLY A 340 5.51 -5.67 -29.90
CA GLY A 340 6.66 -5.76 -30.80
C GLY A 340 6.40 -6.77 -31.92
#